data_57ef0fc2c808326ba7dd5448b0041bf1
#
_entry.id   57ef0fc2c808326ba7dd5448b0041bf1
#
_cell.length_a   1.000
_cell.length_b   1.000
_cell.length_c   1.000
_cell.angle_alpha   90.00
_cell.angle_beta   90.00
_cell.angle_gamma   90.00
#
_symmetry.space_group_name_H-M   'P 1'
#
loop_
_entity.id
_entity.type
_entity.pdbx_description
1 polymer ?
#
loop_
_entity_poly.entity_id
_entity_poly.type
_entity_poly.pdbx_seq_one_letter_code
_entity_poly.pdbx_strand_id
1 'polypeptide(L)' 'IDSDALIVRGLAAIVLAAYDGKTPQEALELDTLALFERLGLLAHLSPTRGNGLRAMIERIRECARAAIADANR' A
#
# COMPACT_ATOMS: atom_id res chain seq x y z
N ILE A 1 25.16 -2.24 -2.23
CA ILE A 1 23.78 -2.33 -2.71
C ILE A 1 22.83 -2.20 -1.52
N ASP A 2 21.88 -1.33 -1.65
CA ASP A 2 20.85 -1.17 -0.62
C ASP A 2 19.72 -2.19 -0.87
N SER A 3 19.77 -3.33 -0.19
CA SER A 3 18.78 -4.38 -0.35
C SER A 3 17.40 -3.94 0.14
N ASP A 4 17.33 -3.05 1.15
CA ASP A 4 16.07 -2.48 1.60
C ASP A 4 15.39 -1.71 0.48
N ALA A 5 16.14 -0.91 -0.28
CA ALA A 5 15.58 -0.14 -1.38
C ALA A 5 15.02 -1.05 -2.47
N LEU A 6 15.71 -2.16 -2.79
CA LEU A 6 15.22 -3.13 -3.76
C LEU A 6 13.94 -3.80 -3.28
N ILE A 7 13.88 -4.17 -2.01
CA ILE A 7 12.70 -4.80 -1.42
C ILE A 7 11.52 -3.82 -1.47
N VAL A 8 11.74 -2.55 -1.09
CA VAL A 8 10.68 -1.53 -1.10
C VAL A 8 10.15 -1.32 -2.51
N ARG A 9 11.03 -1.26 -3.51
CA ARG A 9 10.61 -1.10 -4.90
C ARG A 9 9.75 -2.27 -5.36
N GLY A 10 10.12 -3.49 -4.97
CA GLY A 10 9.34 -4.68 -5.29
C GLY A 10 7.97 -4.66 -4.61
N LEU A 11 7.94 -4.32 -3.33
CA LEU A 11 6.68 -4.23 -2.59
C LEU A 11 5.80 -3.10 -3.11
N ALA A 12 6.39 -1.96 -3.49
CA ALA A 12 5.64 -0.85 -4.07
C ALA A 12 5.00 -1.27 -5.40
N ALA A 13 5.71 -2.02 -6.22
CA ALA A 13 5.16 -2.54 -7.47
C ALA A 13 3.98 -3.47 -7.21
N ILE A 14 4.08 -4.32 -6.18
CA ILE A 14 2.98 -5.21 -5.79
C ILE A 14 1.77 -4.38 -5.32
N VAL A 15 1.99 -3.35 -4.52
CA VAL A 15 0.92 -2.47 -4.06
C VAL A 15 0.21 -1.82 -5.24
N LEU A 16 0.97 -1.23 -6.17
CA LEU A 16 0.39 -0.59 -7.34
C LEU A 16 -0.39 -1.58 -8.18
N ALA A 17 0.14 -2.78 -8.39
CA ALA A 17 -0.55 -3.83 -9.15
C ALA A 17 -1.85 -4.26 -8.44
N ALA A 18 -1.81 -4.36 -7.11
CA ALA A 18 -2.97 -4.78 -6.32
C ALA A 18 -4.12 -3.77 -6.41
N TYR A 19 -3.79 -2.48 -6.50
CA TYR A 19 -4.80 -1.43 -6.58
C TYR A 19 -5.17 -1.03 -8.00
N ASP A 20 -4.42 -1.49 -8.99
CA ASP A 20 -4.68 -1.17 -10.39
C ASP A 20 -6.04 -1.74 -10.83
N GLY A 21 -6.84 -0.92 -11.47
CA GLY A 21 -8.16 -1.34 -11.95
C GLY A 21 -9.21 -1.49 -10.87
N LYS A 22 -8.89 -1.17 -9.60
CA LYS A 22 -9.84 -1.23 -8.50
C LYS A 22 -10.67 0.03 -8.43
N THR A 23 -11.96 -0.12 -8.12
CA THR A 23 -12.77 1.04 -7.76
C THR A 23 -12.34 1.55 -6.39
N PRO A 24 -12.66 2.82 -6.04
CA PRO A 24 -12.34 3.32 -4.70
C PRO A 24 -12.91 2.44 -3.58
N GLN A 25 -14.11 1.91 -3.77
CA GLN A 25 -14.74 1.02 -2.80
C GLN A 25 -13.91 -0.26 -2.62
N GLU A 26 -13.53 -0.88 -3.73
CA GLU A 26 -12.71 -2.09 -3.71
C GLU A 26 -11.34 -1.84 -3.09
N ALA A 27 -10.76 -0.67 -3.37
CA ALA A 27 -9.46 -0.29 -2.79
C ALA A 27 -9.52 -0.21 -1.27
N LEU A 28 -10.62 0.29 -0.71
CA LEU A 28 -10.79 0.36 0.74
C LEU A 28 -11.01 -1.02 1.38
N GLU A 29 -11.58 -1.94 0.64
CA GLU A 29 -11.79 -3.30 1.12
C GLU A 29 -10.51 -4.13 1.10
N LEU A 30 -9.55 -3.75 0.27
CA LEU A 30 -8.29 -4.46 0.12
C LEU A 30 -7.31 -4.01 1.20
N ASP A 31 -6.83 -4.94 2.02
CA ASP A 31 -5.87 -4.64 3.08
C ASP A 31 -4.52 -5.26 2.73
N THR A 32 -3.75 -4.55 1.89
CA THR A 32 -2.42 -5.01 1.47
C THR A 32 -1.42 -4.96 2.62
N LEU A 33 -1.58 -4.03 3.56
CA LEU A 33 -0.69 -3.93 4.70
C LEU A 33 -0.81 -5.16 5.59
N ALA A 34 -2.03 -5.58 5.89
CA ALA A 34 -2.25 -6.79 6.68
C ALA A 34 -1.68 -8.03 5.97
N LEU A 35 -1.82 -8.09 4.65
CA LEU A 35 -1.27 -9.19 3.87
C LEU A 35 0.26 -9.22 4.00
N PHE A 36 0.91 -8.06 3.86
CA PHE A 36 2.36 -7.97 3.98
C PHE A 36 2.83 -8.36 5.38
N GLU A 37 2.09 -7.96 6.41
CA GLU A 37 2.42 -8.33 7.79
C GLU A 37 2.29 -9.84 8.02
N ARG A 38 1.23 -10.44 7.49
CA ARG A 38 1.01 -11.89 7.60
C ARG A 38 2.11 -12.69 6.90
N LEU A 39 2.60 -12.19 5.79
CA LEU A 39 3.69 -12.84 5.05
C LEU A 39 5.06 -12.53 5.62
N GLY A 40 5.14 -11.65 6.62
CA GLY A 40 6.40 -11.27 7.24
C GLY A 40 7.29 -10.42 6.37
N LEU A 41 6.76 -9.84 5.30
CA LEU A 41 7.57 -9.08 4.34
C LEU A 41 8.11 -7.78 4.94
N LEU A 42 7.35 -7.15 5.85
CA LEU A 42 7.78 -5.90 6.48
C LEU A 42 8.90 -6.11 7.49
N ALA A 43 9.06 -7.32 8.01
CA ALA A 43 10.11 -7.63 8.99
C ALA A 43 11.52 -7.54 8.39
N HIS A 44 11.63 -7.60 7.07
CA HIS A 44 12.91 -7.51 6.37
C HIS A 44 13.32 -6.08 6.05
N LEU A 45 12.48 -5.10 6.42
CA LEU A 45 12.74 -3.69 6.14
C LEU A 45 13.18 -2.97 7.40
N SER A 46 14.02 -1.94 7.24
CA SER A 46 14.29 -1.02 8.34
C SER A 46 12.99 -0.31 8.72
N PRO A 47 12.87 0.22 9.96
CA PRO A 47 11.67 0.95 10.37
C PRO A 47 11.34 2.13 9.44
N THR A 48 12.35 2.85 8.97
CA THR A 48 12.15 3.98 8.06
C THR A 48 11.50 3.53 6.75
N ARG A 49 12.01 2.43 6.17
CA ARG A 49 11.49 1.90 4.91
C ARG A 49 10.08 1.32 5.08
N GLY A 50 9.87 0.61 6.18
CA GLY A 50 8.54 0.06 6.48
C GLY A 50 7.51 1.16 6.68
N ASN A 51 7.87 2.24 7.36
CA ASN A 51 6.97 3.38 7.56
C ASN A 51 6.67 4.07 6.24
N GLY A 52 7.63 4.17 5.33
CA GLY A 52 7.41 4.73 4.00
C GLY A 52 6.38 3.94 3.20
N LEU A 53 6.48 2.62 3.25
CA LEU A 53 5.53 1.74 2.57
C LEU A 53 4.12 1.88 3.17
N ARG A 54 4.02 1.93 4.50
CA ARG A 54 2.74 2.13 5.19
C ARG A 54 2.11 3.47 4.81
N ALA A 55 2.93 4.52 4.74
CA ALA A 55 2.45 5.84 4.35
C ALA A 55 1.90 5.84 2.92
N MET A 56 2.57 5.12 2.02
CA MET A 56 2.10 5.00 0.64
C MET A 56 0.74 4.31 0.56
N ILE A 57 0.58 3.21 1.28
CA ILE A 57 -0.69 2.48 1.31
C ILE A 57 -1.79 3.35 1.90
N GLU A 58 -1.50 4.05 2.99
CA GLU A 58 -2.48 4.92 3.63
C GLU A 58 -2.88 6.08 2.72
N ARG A 59 -1.94 6.61 1.96
CA ARG A 59 -2.22 7.67 0.99
C ARG A 59 -3.19 7.19 -0.10
N ILE A 60 -3.01 5.97 -0.58
CA ILE A 60 -3.91 5.36 -1.56
C ILE A 60 -5.32 5.25 -0.97
N ARG A 61 -5.43 4.81 0.29
CA ARG A 61 -6.72 4.67 0.96
C ARG A 61 -7.39 6.02 1.18
N GLU A 62 -6.64 7.05 1.52
CA GLU A 62 -7.16 8.41 1.65
C GLU A 62 -7.74 8.91 0.32
N CYS A 63 -7.01 8.68 -0.77
CA CYS A 63 -7.49 9.06 -2.10
C CYS A 63 -8.79 8.32 -2.46
N ALA A 64 -8.89 7.05 -2.10
CA ALA A 64 -10.10 6.27 -2.33
C ALA A 64 -11.28 6.82 -1.52
N ARG A 65 -11.06 7.17 -0.26
CA ARG A 65 -12.10 7.77 0.58
C ARG A 65 -12.59 9.10 0.02
N ALA A 66 -11.64 9.93 -0.46
CA ALA A 66 -11.98 11.21 -1.05
C ALA A 66 -12.81 11.04 -2.34
N ALA A 67 -12.45 10.07 -3.16
CA ALA A 67 -13.18 9.79 -4.40
C ALA A 67 -14.62 9.34 -4.11
N ILE A 68 -14.82 8.52 -3.08
CA ILE A 68 -16.15 8.08 -2.67
C ILE A 68 -16.97 9.28 -2.16
N ALA A 69 -16.38 10.15 -1.35
CA ALA A 69 -17.05 11.33 -0.83
C ALA A 69 -17.48 12.26 -1.96
N ASP A 70 -16.62 12.45 -2.98
CA ASP A 70 -16.95 13.27 -4.15
C ASP A 70 -18.10 12.66 -4.96
N ALA A 71 -18.12 11.36 -5.12
CA ALA A 71 -19.16 10.67 -5.87
C ALA A 71 -20.53 10.75 -5.18
N ASN A 72 -20.53 10.94 -3.87
CA ASN A 72 -21.77 11.00 -3.07
C ASN A 72 -22.30 12.42 -2.84
N ARG A 73 -21.70 13.42 -3.47
CA ARG A 73 -22.19 14.81 -3.38
C ARG A 73 -23.40 15.06 -4.23
#